data_fa03811205077d635a0d6542609ed58c
#
_entry.id   fa03811205077d635a0d6542609ed58c
#
_cell.length_a   1.000
_cell.length_b   1.000
_cell.length_c   1.000
_cell.angle_alpha   90.00
_cell.angle_beta   90.00
_cell.angle_gamma   90.00
#
_symmetry.space_group_name_H-M   'P 1'
#
loop_
_entity.id
_entity.type
_entity.pdbx_description
1 polymer ?
#
loop_
_entity_poly.entity_id
_entity_poly.type
_entity_poly.pdbx_seq_one_letter_code
_entity_poly.pdbx_strand_id
1 'polypeptide(L)'
;MQITRRLEFDAGHRIPNHNSQCKHLHGHRYTIEITLSGDVITTEGVSEQGMVMDFSDVKHIAKTRVVDAWDHAFLVYRGDKVVLDFLNSLPGHKTVVLDVIPTAENLAKVAFDLLLDAYNDNYGNHLRLERVRLYETPNNWADHTR
;
A
#
# COMPACT_ATOMS: atom_id res chain seq x y z
N MET A 1 -10.29 14.69 13.69
CA MET A 1 -9.37 15.30 12.68
C MET A 1 -8.79 14.22 11.79
N GLN A 2 -8.43 14.55 10.54
CA GLN A 2 -7.76 13.59 9.65
C GLN A 2 -6.36 14.07 9.29
N ILE A 3 -5.44 13.12 9.18
CA ILE A 3 -4.07 13.33 8.70
C ILE A 3 -3.82 12.38 7.55
N THR A 4 -2.95 12.76 6.61
CA THR A 4 -2.58 11.92 5.47
C THR A 4 -1.07 11.93 5.26
N ARG A 5 -0.50 10.75 5.08
CA ARG A 5 0.91 10.56 4.71
C ARG A 5 1.00 9.94 3.33
N ARG A 6 1.89 10.49 2.51
CA ARG A 6 2.20 10.00 1.16
C ARG A 6 3.57 9.34 1.13
N LEU A 7 3.67 8.18 0.47
CA LEU A 7 4.92 7.48 0.16
C LEU A 7 4.91 7.07 -1.32
N GLU A 8 6.10 6.82 -1.86
CA GLU A 8 6.26 6.37 -3.24
C GLU A 8 7.09 5.09 -3.29
N PHE A 9 6.85 4.27 -4.32
CA PHE A 9 7.62 3.08 -4.60
C PHE A 9 7.48 2.69 -6.07
N ASP A 10 8.45 1.94 -6.59
CA ASP A 10 8.41 1.40 -7.93
C ASP A 10 8.06 -0.08 -7.88
N ALA A 11 7.13 -0.52 -8.71
CA ALA A 11 6.76 -1.94 -8.78
C ALA A 11 6.30 -2.31 -10.18
N GLY A 12 6.52 -3.59 -10.54
CA GLY A 12 6.03 -4.16 -11.78
C GLY A 12 4.73 -4.93 -11.58
N HIS A 13 3.94 -5.04 -12.63
CA HIS A 13 2.73 -5.86 -12.67
C HIS A 13 2.28 -6.13 -14.10
N ARG A 14 1.25 -6.96 -14.24
CA ARG A 14 0.40 -7.05 -15.42
C ARG A 14 -1.02 -7.45 -15.04
N ILE A 15 -1.96 -7.14 -15.92
CA ILE A 15 -3.35 -7.59 -15.82
C ILE A 15 -3.53 -8.75 -16.81
N PRO A 16 -3.55 -10.03 -16.39
CA PRO A 16 -3.32 -11.18 -17.28
C PRO A 16 -4.34 -11.30 -18.41
N ASN A 17 -5.58 -10.91 -18.20
CA ASN A 17 -6.67 -11.05 -19.18
C ASN A 17 -7.08 -9.72 -19.81
N HIS A 18 -6.27 -8.68 -19.69
CA HIS A 18 -6.60 -7.36 -20.24
C HIS A 18 -6.55 -7.37 -21.77
N ASN A 19 -7.48 -6.64 -22.39
CA ASN A 19 -7.57 -6.56 -23.86
C ASN A 19 -6.57 -5.59 -24.49
N SER A 20 -5.92 -4.72 -23.69
CA SER A 20 -5.02 -3.67 -24.16
C SER A 20 -3.66 -3.76 -23.49
N GLN A 21 -3.00 -2.63 -23.29
CA GLN A 21 -1.59 -2.52 -22.88
C GLN A 21 -1.26 -3.13 -21.51
N CYS A 22 -2.21 -3.12 -20.57
CA CYS A 22 -1.97 -3.61 -19.21
C CYS A 22 -1.69 -5.12 -19.12
N LYS A 23 -1.94 -5.89 -20.19
CA LYS A 23 -1.56 -7.31 -20.26
C LYS A 23 -0.05 -7.54 -20.37
N HIS A 24 0.69 -6.52 -20.80
CA HIS A 24 2.15 -6.61 -20.94
C HIS A 24 2.82 -6.44 -19.58
N LEU A 25 4.00 -7.05 -19.44
CA LEU A 25 4.85 -6.81 -18.27
C LEU A 25 5.31 -5.35 -18.28
N HIS A 26 4.99 -4.60 -17.25
CA HIS A 26 5.36 -3.19 -17.12
C HIS A 26 5.44 -2.79 -15.65
N GLY A 27 5.74 -1.55 -15.39
CA GLY A 27 5.79 -1.02 -14.04
C GLY A 27 5.37 0.43 -13.97
N HIS A 28 5.16 0.88 -12.74
CA HIS A 28 4.78 2.24 -12.41
C HIS A 28 5.59 2.76 -11.22
N ARG A 29 5.72 4.07 -11.15
CA ARG A 29 6.02 4.79 -9.93
C ARG A 29 4.72 4.96 -9.15
N TYR A 30 4.43 4.02 -8.27
CA TYR A 30 3.24 4.09 -7.43
C TYR A 30 3.37 5.17 -6.36
N THR A 31 2.25 5.80 -6.03
CA THR A 31 2.13 6.64 -4.83
C THR A 31 1.02 6.07 -3.96
N ILE A 32 1.30 5.90 -2.68
CA ILE A 32 0.31 5.49 -1.69
C ILE A 32 0.07 6.63 -0.69
N GLU A 33 -1.19 6.98 -0.47
CA GLU A 33 -1.63 7.91 0.58
C GLU A 33 -2.42 7.15 1.63
N ILE A 34 -2.02 7.32 2.88
CA ILE A 34 -2.67 6.71 4.03
C ILE A 34 -3.34 7.83 4.83
N THR A 35 -4.65 7.77 4.96
CA THR A 35 -5.45 8.71 5.72
C THR A 35 -5.94 8.06 7.00
N LEU A 36 -5.57 8.67 8.12
CA LEU A 36 -5.96 8.28 9.46
C LEU A 36 -6.82 9.38 10.08
N SER A 37 -7.77 9.00 10.93
CA SER A 37 -8.51 9.93 11.78
C SER A 37 -8.27 9.62 13.26
N GLY A 38 -8.37 10.65 14.07
CA GLY A 38 -8.24 10.55 15.52
C GLY A 38 -8.39 11.91 16.18
N ASP A 39 -8.41 11.90 17.51
CA ASP A 39 -8.41 13.11 18.30
C ASP A 39 -6.98 13.66 18.43
N VAL A 40 -6.88 14.97 18.55
CA VAL A 40 -5.62 15.63 18.82
C VAL A 40 -5.21 15.35 20.27
N ILE A 41 -3.97 14.92 20.46
CA ILE A 41 -3.41 14.66 21.80
C ILE A 41 -3.27 15.97 22.54
N THR A 42 -3.91 16.07 23.70
CA THR A 42 -3.91 17.29 24.52
C THR A 42 -3.05 17.15 25.80
N THR A 43 -2.49 15.96 26.05
CA THR A 43 -1.64 15.71 27.21
C THR A 43 -0.41 16.62 27.18
N GLU A 44 -0.27 17.42 28.22
CA GLU A 44 0.86 18.36 28.34
C GLU A 44 2.19 17.63 28.52
N GLY A 45 3.23 18.11 27.84
CA GLY A 45 4.59 17.65 28.01
C GLY A 45 4.94 16.35 27.27
N VAL A 46 4.01 15.74 26.56
CA VAL A 46 4.34 14.62 25.67
C VAL A 46 4.80 15.13 24.30
N SER A 47 5.63 14.34 23.63
CA SER A 47 6.22 14.69 22.32
C SER A 47 5.15 14.98 21.26
N GLU A 48 4.05 14.24 21.30
CA GLU A 48 2.96 14.28 20.32
C GLU A 48 1.86 15.29 20.69
N GLN A 49 2.07 16.14 21.69
CA GLN A 49 1.08 17.16 22.08
C GLN A 49 0.72 18.05 20.87
N GLY A 50 -0.56 18.14 20.56
CA GLY A 50 -1.07 18.89 19.41
C GLY A 50 -1.17 18.08 18.11
N MET A 51 -0.79 16.79 18.10
CA MET A 51 -0.83 15.90 16.95
C MET A 51 -1.96 14.87 17.09
N VAL A 52 -2.45 14.35 15.97
CA VAL A 52 -3.22 13.10 15.95
C VAL A 52 -2.25 11.92 16.07
N MET A 53 -1.17 11.97 15.32
CA MET A 53 -0.06 11.03 15.32
C MET A 53 1.14 11.69 14.62
N ASP A 54 2.36 11.35 15.02
CA ASP A 54 3.54 11.81 14.31
C ASP A 54 3.57 11.24 12.88
N PHE A 55 3.80 12.08 11.89
CA PHE A 55 3.89 11.65 10.49
C PHE A 55 5.04 10.66 10.22
N SER A 56 6.10 10.70 11.02
CA SER A 56 7.18 9.72 10.92
C SER A 56 6.76 8.33 11.36
N ASP A 57 5.88 8.22 12.35
CA ASP A 57 5.31 6.93 12.80
C ASP A 57 4.33 6.38 11.77
N VAL A 58 3.49 7.24 11.18
CA VAL A 58 2.63 6.85 10.05
C VAL A 58 3.48 6.29 8.91
N LYS A 59 4.56 6.99 8.56
CA LYS A 59 5.50 6.55 7.52
C LYS A 59 6.15 5.21 7.88
N HIS A 60 6.63 5.06 9.11
CA HIS A 60 7.35 3.85 9.53
C HIS A 60 6.47 2.60 9.39
N ILE A 61 5.23 2.66 9.85
CA ILE A 61 4.28 1.55 9.76
C ILE A 61 3.96 1.23 8.30
N ALA A 62 3.63 2.24 7.51
CA ALA A 62 3.33 2.05 6.09
C ALA A 62 4.51 1.50 5.31
N LYS A 63 5.72 1.99 5.59
CA LYS A 63 6.96 1.52 4.98
C LYS A 63 7.21 0.05 5.31
N THR A 64 7.14 -0.30 6.58
CA THR A 64 7.43 -1.66 7.06
C THR A 64 6.39 -2.68 6.56
N ARG A 65 5.11 -2.30 6.51
CA ARG A 65 4.02 -3.22 6.19
C ARG A 65 3.72 -3.37 4.70
N VAL A 66 3.99 -2.34 3.91
CA VAL A 66 3.61 -2.32 2.49
C VAL A 66 4.81 -1.96 1.60
N VAL A 67 5.37 -0.76 1.78
CA VAL A 67 6.31 -0.20 0.81
C VAL A 67 7.58 -1.03 0.69
N ASP A 68 8.20 -1.47 1.78
CA ASP A 68 9.43 -2.26 1.76
C ASP A 68 9.25 -3.62 1.08
N ALA A 69 8.05 -4.19 1.17
CA ALA A 69 7.73 -5.46 0.51
C ALA A 69 7.47 -5.29 -1.00
N TRP A 70 6.86 -4.17 -1.39
CA TRP A 70 6.40 -3.94 -2.77
C TRP A 70 7.41 -3.17 -3.63
N ASP A 71 8.26 -2.34 -3.01
CA ASP A 71 9.24 -1.54 -3.75
C ASP A 71 10.26 -2.43 -4.45
N HIS A 72 10.45 -2.19 -5.75
CA HIS A 72 11.27 -3.00 -6.64
C HIS A 72 10.84 -4.48 -6.76
N ALA A 73 9.59 -4.79 -6.41
CA ALA A 73 9.02 -6.11 -6.60
C ALA A 73 8.20 -6.19 -7.90
N PHE A 74 7.96 -7.41 -8.36
CA PHE A 74 6.90 -7.70 -9.32
C PHE A 74 5.69 -8.25 -8.55
N LEU A 75 4.55 -7.57 -8.69
CA LEU A 75 3.30 -7.93 -8.06
C LEU A 75 2.54 -8.85 -9.01
N VAL A 76 2.41 -10.13 -8.65
CA VAL A 76 1.85 -11.16 -9.53
C VAL A 76 0.63 -11.81 -8.91
N TYR A 77 -0.42 -11.99 -9.72
CA TYR A 77 -1.57 -12.79 -9.34
C TYR A 77 -1.19 -14.28 -9.28
N ARG A 78 -1.58 -14.96 -8.21
CA ARG A 78 -1.30 -16.40 -8.01
C ARG A 78 -1.80 -17.26 -9.17
N GLY A 79 -2.91 -16.87 -9.81
CA GLY A 79 -3.47 -17.55 -10.97
C GLY A 79 -2.74 -17.28 -12.28
N ASP A 80 -1.84 -16.33 -12.35
CA ASP A 80 -1.01 -16.03 -13.52
C ASP A 80 0.20 -16.98 -13.56
N LYS A 81 -0.06 -18.23 -13.88
CA LYS A 81 0.93 -19.32 -13.79
C LYS A 81 2.17 -19.09 -14.65
N VAL A 82 1.99 -18.57 -15.86
CA VAL A 82 3.10 -18.36 -16.80
C VAL A 82 4.09 -17.36 -16.25
N VAL A 83 3.61 -16.22 -15.74
CA VAL A 83 4.48 -15.19 -15.17
C VAL A 83 5.06 -15.66 -13.84
N LEU A 84 4.26 -16.27 -12.97
CA LEU A 84 4.72 -16.77 -11.68
C LEU A 84 5.85 -17.80 -11.86
N ASP A 85 5.70 -18.77 -12.77
CA ASP A 85 6.71 -19.77 -13.06
C ASP A 85 7.99 -19.12 -13.61
N PHE A 86 7.87 -18.13 -14.48
CA PHE A 86 9.02 -17.37 -14.97
C PHE A 86 9.77 -16.64 -13.85
N LEU A 87 9.05 -15.90 -13.00
CA LEU A 87 9.66 -15.19 -11.87
C LEU A 87 10.33 -16.14 -10.89
N ASN A 88 9.73 -17.29 -10.62
CA ASN A 88 10.33 -18.34 -9.77
C ASN A 88 11.59 -18.95 -10.38
N SER A 89 11.78 -18.87 -11.68
CA SER A 89 13.01 -19.33 -12.36
C SER A 89 14.19 -18.37 -12.21
N LEU A 90 13.94 -17.13 -11.78
CA LEU A 90 14.95 -16.11 -11.56
C LEU A 90 15.51 -16.19 -10.14
N PRO A 91 16.79 -16.55 -9.94
CA PRO A 91 17.34 -16.66 -8.58
C PRO A 91 17.26 -15.34 -7.81
N GLY A 92 16.68 -15.38 -6.60
CA GLY A 92 16.60 -14.23 -5.69
C GLY A 92 15.69 -13.10 -6.14
N HIS A 93 14.84 -13.34 -7.13
CA HIS A 93 13.91 -12.31 -7.62
C HIS A 93 12.91 -11.88 -6.53
N LYS A 94 12.72 -10.57 -6.39
CA LYS A 94 11.74 -10.00 -5.46
C LYS A 94 10.35 -10.07 -6.08
N THR A 95 9.58 -11.05 -5.64
CA THR A 95 8.23 -11.35 -6.14
C THR A 95 7.24 -11.26 -5.00
N VAL A 96 6.13 -10.55 -5.21
CA VAL A 96 4.99 -10.54 -4.29
C VAL A 96 3.83 -11.26 -4.95
N VAL A 97 3.45 -12.40 -4.38
CA VAL A 97 2.33 -13.21 -4.89
C VAL A 97 1.04 -12.76 -4.20
N LEU A 98 0.06 -12.37 -5.01
CA LEU A 98 -1.23 -11.89 -4.54
C LEU A 98 -2.34 -12.90 -4.90
N ASP A 99 -3.34 -12.99 -4.06
CA ASP A 99 -4.54 -13.79 -4.33
C ASP A 99 -5.58 -13.09 -5.22
N VAL A 100 -5.23 -11.88 -5.66
CA VAL A 100 -6.05 -11.03 -6.53
C VAL A 100 -5.23 -10.50 -7.71
N ILE A 101 -5.90 -10.15 -8.79
CA ILE A 101 -5.26 -9.48 -9.93
C ILE A 101 -4.75 -8.10 -9.47
N PRO A 102 -3.49 -7.73 -9.75
CA PRO A 102 -2.85 -6.53 -9.21
C PRO A 102 -3.29 -5.24 -9.93
N THR A 103 -4.58 -4.96 -9.95
CA THR A 103 -5.13 -3.67 -10.36
C THR A 103 -4.95 -2.64 -9.24
N ALA A 104 -5.03 -1.35 -9.56
CA ALA A 104 -4.92 -0.29 -8.55
C ALA A 104 -5.97 -0.46 -7.44
N GLU A 105 -7.19 -0.89 -7.80
CA GLU A 105 -8.30 -1.13 -6.86
C GLU A 105 -7.97 -2.25 -5.88
N ASN A 106 -7.53 -3.39 -6.40
CA ASN A 106 -7.18 -4.53 -5.56
C ASN A 106 -5.93 -4.26 -4.70
N LEU A 107 -4.94 -3.58 -5.25
CA LEU A 107 -3.74 -3.19 -4.51
C LEU A 107 -4.07 -2.21 -3.38
N ALA A 108 -4.96 -1.25 -3.63
CA ALA A 108 -5.44 -0.33 -2.59
C ALA A 108 -6.12 -1.08 -1.44
N LYS A 109 -6.97 -2.08 -1.79
CA LYS A 109 -7.64 -2.92 -0.79
C LYS A 109 -6.64 -3.77 0.00
N VAL A 110 -5.71 -4.46 -0.66
CA VAL A 110 -4.70 -5.29 0.01
C VAL A 110 -3.85 -4.43 0.96
N ALA A 111 -3.42 -3.25 0.51
CA ALA A 111 -2.67 -2.33 1.35
C ALA A 111 -3.49 -1.85 2.55
N PHE A 112 -4.78 -1.55 2.35
CA PHE A 112 -5.68 -1.18 3.44
C PHE A 112 -5.77 -2.28 4.50
N ASP A 113 -6.00 -3.53 4.08
CA ASP A 113 -6.13 -4.66 5.00
C ASP A 113 -4.83 -4.87 5.81
N LEU A 114 -3.66 -4.80 5.16
CA LEU A 114 -2.36 -4.92 5.83
C LEU A 114 -2.11 -3.79 6.85
N LEU A 115 -2.54 -2.58 6.54
CA LEU A 115 -2.35 -1.42 7.39
C LEU A 115 -3.39 -1.36 8.51
N LEU A 116 -4.60 -1.84 8.28
CA LEU A 116 -5.66 -1.87 9.28
C LEU A 116 -5.21 -2.66 10.52
N ASP A 117 -4.68 -3.86 10.30
CA ASP A 117 -4.18 -4.71 11.39
C ASP A 117 -3.02 -4.02 12.11
N ALA A 118 -2.10 -3.42 11.38
CA ALA A 118 -0.94 -2.76 11.97
C ALA A 118 -1.30 -1.55 12.84
N TYR A 119 -2.24 -0.73 12.41
CA TYR A 119 -2.69 0.43 13.20
C TYR A 119 -3.55 0.02 14.39
N ASN A 120 -4.43 -0.99 14.24
CA ASN A 120 -5.20 -1.52 15.35
C ASN A 120 -4.32 -2.11 16.45
N ASP A 121 -3.26 -2.86 16.10
CA ASP A 121 -2.35 -3.48 17.04
C ASP A 121 -1.52 -2.44 17.83
N ASN A 122 -1.16 -1.33 17.20
CA ASN A 122 -0.28 -0.34 17.82
C ASN A 122 -1.03 0.78 18.57
N TYR A 123 -2.20 1.16 18.09
CA TYR A 123 -2.89 2.39 18.57
C TYR A 123 -4.33 2.15 19.03
N GLY A 124 -4.87 0.95 18.84
CA GLY A 124 -6.21 0.59 19.29
C GLY A 124 -7.28 1.55 18.76
N ASN A 125 -8.14 2.02 19.68
CA ASN A 125 -9.28 2.88 19.33
C ASN A 125 -8.92 4.36 19.15
N HIS A 126 -7.67 4.76 19.44
CA HIS A 126 -7.24 6.16 19.29
C HIS A 126 -7.19 6.61 17.84
N LEU A 127 -6.75 5.70 16.95
CA LEU A 127 -6.63 5.97 15.53
C LEU A 127 -7.53 5.05 14.72
N ARG A 128 -8.03 5.59 13.61
CA ARG A 128 -8.79 4.83 12.61
C ARG A 128 -8.15 5.02 11.25
N LEU A 129 -7.88 3.91 10.57
CA LEU A 129 -7.56 3.94 9.15
C LEU A 129 -8.84 4.23 8.37
N GLU A 130 -8.89 5.36 7.69
CA GLU A 130 -10.06 5.82 6.94
C GLU A 130 -9.97 5.48 5.46
N ARG A 131 -8.77 5.64 4.89
CA ARG A 131 -8.57 5.45 3.45
C ARG A 131 -7.13 5.08 3.13
N VAL A 132 -6.98 4.19 2.17
CA VAL A 132 -5.76 4.04 1.37
C VAL A 132 -6.09 4.44 -0.07
N ARG A 133 -5.37 5.43 -0.57
CA ARG A 133 -5.39 5.84 -1.98
C ARG A 133 -4.12 5.35 -2.64
N LEU A 134 -4.25 4.63 -3.75
CA LEU A 134 -3.12 4.16 -4.53
C LEU A 134 -3.18 4.75 -5.94
N TYR A 135 -2.17 5.56 -6.24
CA TYR A 135 -1.94 6.09 -7.59
C TYR A 135 -1.09 5.10 -8.37
N GLU A 136 -1.56 4.68 -9.53
CA GLU A 136 -0.78 3.94 -10.51
C GLU A 136 0.08 4.91 -11.33
N THR A 137 -0.52 6.04 -11.71
CA THR A 137 0.13 7.19 -12.31
C THR A 137 -0.34 8.46 -11.60
N PRO A 138 0.28 9.63 -11.82
CA PRO A 138 -0.23 10.89 -11.25
C PRO A 138 -1.68 11.23 -11.63
N ASN A 139 -2.20 10.60 -12.69
CA ASN A 139 -3.49 10.95 -13.28
C ASN A 139 -4.63 9.99 -12.92
N ASN A 140 -4.31 8.82 -12.37
CA ASN A 140 -5.31 7.79 -12.04
C ASN A 140 -4.96 7.07 -10.75
N TRP A 141 -5.97 6.86 -9.93
CA TRP A 141 -5.85 6.22 -8.63
C TRP A 141 -7.12 5.47 -8.28
N ALA A 142 -7.01 4.61 -7.29
CA ALA A 142 -8.11 3.95 -6.62
C ALA A 142 -8.10 4.26 -5.12
N ASP A 143 -9.28 4.42 -4.55
CA ASP A 143 -9.50 4.59 -3.11
C ASP A 143 -10.13 3.33 -2.54
N HIS A 144 -9.54 2.78 -1.49
CA HIS A 144 -10.22 1.87 -0.60
C HIS A 144 -10.48 2.58 0.72
N THR A 145 -11.74 2.62 1.12
CA THR A 145 -12.21 3.28 2.35
C THR A 145 -12.85 2.26 3.29
N ARG A 146 -12.93 2.64 4.54
CA ARG A 146 -13.60 1.86 5.56
C ARG A 146 -15.09 1.72 5.29
#